data_85aa8c67aadc6d544d165b3579610630
#
_entry.id   85aa8c67aadc6d544d165b3579610630
#
_cell.length_a   1.000
_cell.length_b   1.000
_cell.length_c   1.000
_cell.angle_alpha   90.00
_cell.angle_beta   90.00
_cell.angle_gamma   90.00
#
_symmetry.space_group_name_H-M   'P 1'
#
loop_
_entity.id
_entity.type
_entity.pdbx_description
1 polymer ?
#
loop_
_entity_poly.entity_id
_entity_poly.type
_entity_poly.pdbx_seq_one_letter_code
_entity_poly.pdbx_strand_id
1 'polypeptide(L)'
;TLMLFINGTTSIKGYCDDLVMHLPRLNESFISMKKIYNYLKSYDPEIEKGELELKEIKKINFNNVSFSYDNAREILSNILIDVEKNDKIAIVGRTGCGKTTLVNLLCRFYEVTKGDILINGKNINEYTLKSLRNNIGYVMQDVVMFDGNIYDNINYAKKDISENQIQDICKRLKLHAKIMSFSEGYDLNLSKNQDLFSLGEKQMINFARIMVEDPSVIILDEITSSLSYENEELVKNAVKEITKNKICFIIAHRLTTIKNCNKIIYMENGSILESGSHEELINKKGAYYDLVRG
;
A
#
# COMPACT_ATOMS: atom_id res chain seq x y z
N THR A 1 -49.92 -26.41 54.81
CA THR A 1 -48.45 -26.38 55.15
C THR A 1 -47.64 -27.20 54.12
N LEU A 2 -48.02 -28.42 53.77
CA LEU A 2 -47.33 -29.26 52.77
C LEU A 2 -47.24 -28.64 51.39
N MET A 3 -48.33 -28.04 50.86
CA MET A 3 -48.41 -27.42 49.59
C MET A 3 -47.50 -26.16 49.45
N LEU A 4 -47.36 -25.40 50.52
CA LEU A 4 -46.46 -24.27 50.60
C LEU A 4 -45.00 -24.69 50.52
N PHE A 5 -44.65 -25.81 51.15
CA PHE A 5 -43.31 -26.39 51.12
C PHE A 5 -42.96 -26.91 49.70
N ILE A 6 -43.88 -27.64 49.10
CA ILE A 6 -43.70 -28.13 47.69
C ILE A 6 -43.51 -26.98 46.71
N ASN A 7 -44.35 -25.92 46.79
CA ASN A 7 -44.23 -24.75 45.91
C ASN A 7 -42.92 -24.00 46.16
N GLY A 8 -42.48 -23.89 47.43
CA GLY A 8 -41.18 -23.27 47.75
C GLY A 8 -39.98 -24.03 47.18
N THR A 9 -40.00 -25.37 47.31
CA THR A 9 -38.90 -26.20 46.76
C THR A 9 -38.88 -26.19 45.23
N THR A 10 -40.02 -26.16 44.53
CA THR A 10 -40.09 -26.03 43.08
C THR A 10 -39.60 -24.67 42.61
N SER A 11 -39.93 -23.58 43.31
CA SER A 11 -39.41 -22.24 42.98
C SER A 11 -37.90 -22.14 43.14
N ILE A 12 -37.35 -22.68 44.25
CA ILE A 12 -35.91 -22.71 44.48
C ILE A 12 -35.20 -23.50 43.38
N LYS A 13 -35.74 -24.67 43.01
CA LYS A 13 -35.19 -25.46 41.90
C LYS A 13 -35.19 -24.66 40.58
N GLY A 14 -36.28 -23.97 40.26
CA GLY A 14 -36.35 -23.12 39.06
C GLY A 14 -35.27 -22.04 39.05
N TYR A 15 -35.05 -21.35 40.18
CA TYR A 15 -33.97 -20.35 40.28
C TYR A 15 -32.57 -20.95 40.14
N CYS A 16 -32.35 -22.16 40.66
CA CYS A 16 -31.08 -22.87 40.48
C CYS A 16 -30.87 -23.29 39.05
N ASP A 17 -31.88 -23.79 38.36
CA ASP A 17 -31.81 -24.18 36.97
C ASP A 17 -31.55 -22.94 36.08
N ASP A 18 -32.18 -21.82 36.35
CA ASP A 18 -31.93 -20.54 35.68
C ASP A 18 -30.49 -20.05 35.87
N LEU A 19 -29.97 -20.13 37.11
CA LEU A 19 -28.57 -19.78 37.39
C LEU A 19 -27.60 -20.64 36.59
N VAL A 20 -27.79 -21.97 36.58
CA VAL A 20 -26.96 -22.91 35.83
C VAL A 20 -27.00 -22.62 34.34
N MET A 21 -28.17 -22.22 33.80
CA MET A 21 -28.32 -21.89 32.38
C MET A 21 -27.67 -20.55 32.01
N HIS A 22 -27.63 -19.57 32.91
CA HIS A 22 -27.07 -18.26 32.65
C HIS A 22 -25.55 -18.15 32.89
N LEU A 23 -24.97 -18.99 33.76
CA LEU A 23 -23.53 -19.01 34.04
C LEU A 23 -22.66 -19.20 32.78
N PRO A 24 -22.96 -20.15 31.87
CA PRO A 24 -22.19 -20.28 30.62
C PRO A 24 -22.25 -19.02 29.74
N ARG A 25 -23.42 -18.38 29.65
CA ARG A 25 -23.60 -17.14 28.85
C ARG A 25 -22.79 -15.97 29.42
N LEU A 26 -22.72 -15.87 30.77
CA LEU A 26 -21.84 -14.88 31.41
C LEU A 26 -20.37 -15.13 31.07
N ASN A 27 -19.93 -16.38 31.08
CA ASN A 27 -18.56 -16.74 30.74
C ASN A 27 -18.23 -16.42 29.28
N GLU A 28 -19.13 -16.70 28.32
CA GLU A 28 -18.98 -16.33 26.92
C GLU A 28 -18.91 -14.82 26.74
N SER A 29 -19.74 -14.08 27.45
CA SER A 29 -19.73 -12.60 27.45
C SER A 29 -18.41 -12.05 27.99
N PHE A 30 -17.88 -12.65 29.07
CA PHE A 30 -16.57 -12.31 29.65
C PHE A 30 -15.43 -12.57 28.66
N ILE A 31 -15.45 -13.72 27.97
CA ILE A 31 -14.45 -14.06 26.96
C ILE A 31 -14.50 -13.05 25.79
N SER A 32 -15.70 -12.70 25.34
CA SER A 32 -15.92 -11.72 24.27
C SER A 32 -15.43 -10.33 24.67
N MET A 33 -15.76 -9.90 25.90
CA MET A 33 -15.30 -8.62 26.46
C MET A 33 -13.78 -8.58 26.62
N LYS A 34 -13.16 -9.70 27.04
CA LYS A 34 -11.69 -9.81 27.13
C LYS A 34 -11.03 -9.73 25.75
N LYS A 35 -11.63 -10.30 24.69
CA LYS A 35 -11.14 -10.17 23.32
C LYS A 35 -11.19 -8.71 22.85
N ILE A 36 -12.33 -8.04 23.07
CA ILE A 36 -12.49 -6.61 22.74
C ILE A 36 -11.49 -5.76 23.52
N TYR A 37 -11.36 -5.98 24.83
CA TYR A 37 -10.40 -5.27 25.66
C TYR A 37 -8.95 -5.46 25.18
N ASN A 38 -8.56 -6.70 24.88
CA ASN A 38 -7.23 -6.98 24.35
C ASN A 38 -7.01 -6.32 23.00
N TYR A 39 -8.01 -6.32 22.12
CA TYR A 39 -7.96 -5.62 20.83
C TYR A 39 -7.77 -4.11 21.02
N LEU A 40 -8.58 -3.49 21.88
CA LEU A 40 -8.45 -2.05 22.18
C LEU A 40 -7.11 -1.72 22.85
N LYS A 41 -6.59 -2.61 23.70
CA LYS A 41 -5.28 -2.41 24.34
C LYS A 41 -4.11 -2.63 23.38
N SER A 42 -4.26 -3.50 22.38
CA SER A 42 -3.26 -3.71 21.34
C SER A 42 -3.33 -2.65 20.22
N TYR A 43 -4.39 -1.83 20.23
CA TYR A 43 -4.51 -0.70 19.34
C TYR A 43 -3.57 0.41 19.82
N ASP A 44 -2.42 0.50 19.17
CA ASP A 44 -1.52 1.63 19.31
C ASP A 44 -1.93 2.64 18.22
N PRO A 45 -2.59 3.75 18.59
CA PRO A 45 -2.95 4.75 17.60
C PRO A 45 -1.66 5.25 16.96
N GLU A 46 -1.64 5.35 15.64
CA GLU A 46 -0.50 5.90 14.91
C GLU A 46 -0.25 7.33 15.42
N ILE A 47 0.69 7.46 16.36
CA ILE A 47 0.99 8.74 16.99
C ILE A 47 1.74 9.60 15.97
N GLU A 48 1.12 10.70 15.58
CA GLU A 48 1.77 11.71 14.74
C GLU A 48 2.88 12.38 15.55
N LYS A 49 4.13 12.00 15.27
CA LYS A 49 5.31 12.52 15.98
C LYS A 49 5.91 13.76 15.33
N GLY A 50 5.65 13.96 14.04
CA GLY A 50 6.27 15.02 13.25
C GLY A 50 5.41 16.28 13.20
N GLU A 51 6.07 17.43 13.14
CA GLU A 51 5.42 18.76 13.06
C GLU A 51 5.70 19.47 11.74
N LEU A 52 6.66 19.00 10.95
CA LEU A 52 7.06 19.65 9.72
C LEU A 52 6.12 19.27 8.56
N GLU A 53 5.70 20.26 7.81
CA GLU A 53 4.96 20.06 6.57
C GLU A 53 5.91 19.83 5.39
N LEU A 54 5.69 18.74 4.66
CA LEU A 54 6.45 18.35 3.48
C LEU A 54 5.72 18.80 2.21
N LYS A 55 6.33 19.72 1.46
CA LYS A 55 5.74 20.24 0.21
C LYS A 55 6.08 19.37 -0.99
N GLU A 56 7.33 18.92 -1.10
CA GLU A 56 7.86 18.13 -2.21
C GLU A 56 9.01 17.25 -1.72
N ILE A 57 9.13 16.03 -2.24
CA ILE A 57 10.28 15.15 -2.00
C ILE A 57 11.23 15.27 -3.18
N LYS A 58 12.45 15.74 -2.93
CA LYS A 58 13.52 15.89 -3.93
C LYS A 58 14.65 14.87 -3.75
N LYS A 59 14.87 14.45 -2.50
CA LYS A 59 15.95 13.52 -2.14
C LYS A 59 15.50 12.59 -1.03
N ILE A 60 15.86 11.32 -1.14
CA ILE A 60 15.61 10.28 -0.14
C ILE A 60 16.92 9.56 0.13
N ASN A 61 17.30 9.42 1.40
CA ASN A 61 18.47 8.68 1.81
C ASN A 61 18.07 7.63 2.86
N PHE A 62 18.43 6.39 2.62
CA PHE A 62 18.39 5.33 3.63
C PHE A 62 19.81 5.19 4.19
N ASN A 63 20.02 5.44 5.47
CA ASN A 63 21.32 5.45 6.13
C ASN A 63 21.41 4.26 7.10
N ASN A 64 22.06 3.17 6.68
CA ASN A 64 22.24 1.94 7.47
C ASN A 64 20.93 1.44 8.09
N VAL A 65 19.84 1.46 7.32
CA VAL A 65 18.51 1.08 7.81
C VAL A 65 18.43 -0.42 8.03
N SER A 66 18.06 -0.82 9.25
CA SER A 66 17.68 -2.18 9.60
C SER A 66 16.27 -2.20 10.18
N PHE A 67 15.55 -3.31 9.95
CA PHE A 67 14.17 -3.44 10.37
C PHE A 67 13.77 -4.88 10.70
N SER A 68 12.96 -5.03 11.78
CA SER A 68 12.29 -6.26 12.19
C SER A 68 10.84 -5.95 12.59
N TYR A 69 9.88 -6.82 12.21
CA TYR A 69 8.47 -6.65 12.62
C TYR A 69 8.24 -6.93 14.11
N ASP A 70 8.93 -7.89 14.67
CA ASP A 70 8.69 -8.45 16.02
C ASP A 70 9.97 -8.53 16.89
N ASN A 71 11.04 -7.86 16.49
CA ASN A 71 12.37 -7.93 17.10
C ASN A 71 13.01 -9.33 17.13
N ALA A 72 12.39 -10.34 16.51
CA ALA A 72 12.92 -11.70 16.51
C ALA A 72 13.78 -11.99 15.27
N ARG A 73 13.34 -11.52 14.09
CA ARG A 73 14.06 -11.73 12.83
C ARG A 73 14.28 -10.42 12.08
N GLU A 74 15.52 -10.08 11.78
CA GLU A 74 15.85 -8.95 10.93
C GLU A 74 15.39 -9.22 9.49
N ILE A 75 14.52 -8.36 8.98
CA ILE A 75 13.96 -8.45 7.62
C ILE A 75 14.77 -7.58 6.65
N LEU A 76 15.26 -6.44 7.12
CA LEU A 76 16.17 -5.57 6.38
C LEU A 76 17.41 -5.32 7.23
N SER A 77 18.58 -5.41 6.61
CA SER A 77 19.87 -5.27 7.27
C SER A 77 20.77 -4.29 6.50
N ASN A 78 21.21 -3.24 7.19
CA ASN A 78 22.17 -2.26 6.70
C ASN A 78 21.87 -1.70 5.30
N ILE A 79 20.64 -1.30 5.05
CA ILE A 79 20.22 -0.74 3.77
C ILE A 79 20.81 0.66 3.60
N LEU A 80 21.51 0.86 2.48
CA LEU A 80 22.09 2.14 2.05
C LEU A 80 21.56 2.46 0.65
N ILE A 81 20.74 3.52 0.51
CA ILE A 81 20.18 3.95 -0.76
C ILE A 81 20.16 5.47 -0.81
N ASP A 82 20.65 6.02 -1.91
CA ASP A 82 20.53 7.43 -2.26
C ASP A 82 19.70 7.56 -3.51
N VAL A 83 18.66 8.42 -3.44
CA VAL A 83 17.70 8.68 -4.49
C VAL A 83 17.49 10.17 -4.66
N GLU A 84 17.47 10.63 -5.90
CA GLU A 84 17.22 12.03 -6.25
C GLU A 84 16.02 12.17 -7.21
N LYS A 85 15.55 13.39 -7.37
CA LYS A 85 14.43 13.69 -8.28
C LYS A 85 14.74 13.16 -9.69
N ASN A 86 13.73 12.55 -10.31
CA ASN A 86 13.77 11.86 -11.61
C ASN A 86 14.41 10.46 -11.60
N ASP A 87 14.86 9.97 -10.44
CA ASP A 87 15.35 8.60 -10.37
C ASP A 87 14.20 7.60 -10.49
N LYS A 88 14.43 6.60 -11.36
CA LYS A 88 13.58 5.40 -11.48
C LYS A 88 14.38 4.21 -11.00
N ILE A 89 13.98 3.69 -9.85
CA ILE A 89 14.68 2.63 -9.14
C ILE A 89 13.88 1.34 -9.26
N ALA A 90 14.47 0.31 -9.88
CA ALA A 90 13.90 -1.03 -9.82
C ALA A 90 14.43 -1.76 -8.58
N ILE A 91 13.54 -2.29 -7.77
CA ILE A 91 13.87 -3.16 -6.64
C ILE A 91 13.55 -4.59 -7.07
N VAL A 92 14.58 -5.43 -7.17
CA VAL A 92 14.49 -6.80 -7.65
C VAL A 92 15.09 -7.78 -6.65
N GLY A 93 14.67 -9.05 -6.72
CA GLY A 93 15.14 -10.11 -5.83
C GLY A 93 14.05 -11.16 -5.58
N ARG A 94 14.39 -12.24 -4.92
CA ARG A 94 13.46 -13.35 -4.64
C ARG A 94 12.30 -12.89 -3.75
N THR A 95 11.19 -13.61 -3.81
CA THR A 95 10.04 -13.39 -2.91
C THR A 95 10.51 -13.51 -1.45
N GLY A 96 10.04 -12.56 -0.59
CA GLY A 96 10.42 -12.55 0.82
C GLY A 96 11.79 -11.94 1.13
N CYS A 97 12.53 -11.36 0.18
CA CYS A 97 13.83 -10.70 0.45
C CYS A 97 13.72 -9.30 1.04
N GLY A 98 12.49 -8.75 1.27
CA GLY A 98 12.30 -7.45 1.92
C GLY A 98 11.90 -6.29 1.03
N LYS A 99 11.61 -6.49 -0.28
CA LYS A 99 11.26 -5.41 -1.24
C LYS A 99 10.07 -4.56 -0.77
N THR A 100 8.94 -5.20 -0.48
CA THR A 100 7.72 -4.53 0.00
C THR A 100 7.94 -3.89 1.37
N THR A 101 8.72 -4.52 2.25
CA THR A 101 9.09 -3.94 3.55
C THR A 101 9.85 -2.63 3.38
N LEU A 102 10.78 -2.55 2.43
CA LEU A 102 11.56 -1.34 2.16
C LEU A 102 10.67 -0.15 1.78
N VAL A 103 9.70 -0.36 0.87
CA VAL A 103 8.77 0.71 0.47
C VAL A 103 7.75 1.03 1.57
N ASN A 104 7.36 0.07 2.40
CA ASN A 104 6.50 0.29 3.55
C ASN A 104 7.15 1.18 4.61
N LEU A 105 8.46 1.08 4.81
CA LEU A 105 9.22 1.99 5.67
C LEU A 105 9.24 3.41 5.11
N LEU A 106 9.34 3.57 3.78
CA LEU A 106 9.25 4.88 3.13
C LEU A 106 7.86 5.52 3.30
N CYS A 107 6.79 4.71 3.28
CA CYS A 107 5.43 5.17 3.59
C CYS A 107 5.19 5.41 5.09
N ARG A 108 6.20 5.12 5.92
CA ARG A 108 6.12 5.19 7.39
C ARG A 108 4.92 4.40 7.92
N PHE A 109 4.69 3.18 7.36
CA PHE A 109 3.77 2.20 7.96
C PHE A 109 4.40 1.50 9.16
N TYR A 110 5.74 1.51 9.23
CA TYR A 110 6.55 1.00 10.34
C TYR A 110 7.71 1.94 10.60
N GLU A 111 8.20 1.97 11.83
CA GLU A 111 9.41 2.68 12.20
C GLU A 111 10.65 1.79 12.00
N VAL A 112 11.77 2.39 11.60
CA VAL A 112 13.04 1.66 11.46
C VAL A 112 13.54 1.19 12.83
N THR A 113 14.14 -0.01 12.88
CA THR A 113 14.73 -0.53 14.12
C THR A 113 16.10 0.10 14.40
N LYS A 114 16.90 0.34 13.33
CA LYS A 114 18.21 1.01 13.38
C LYS A 114 18.41 1.83 12.12
N GLY A 115 19.26 2.84 12.22
CA GLY A 115 19.54 3.76 11.12
C GLY A 115 18.44 4.81 10.95
N ASP A 116 18.49 5.55 9.86
CA ASP A 116 17.59 6.66 9.58
C ASP A 116 17.17 6.68 8.12
N ILE A 117 15.92 7.10 7.87
CA ILE A 117 15.43 7.49 6.54
C ILE A 117 15.33 9.01 6.53
N LEU A 118 16.09 9.64 5.64
CA LEU A 118 16.09 11.10 5.49
C LEU A 118 15.35 11.49 4.23
N ILE A 119 14.48 12.49 4.34
CA ILE A 119 13.80 13.16 3.24
C ILE A 119 14.27 14.61 3.19
N ASN A 120 14.84 15.01 2.05
CA ASN A 120 15.44 16.35 1.89
C ASN A 120 16.44 16.71 3.03
N GLY A 121 17.16 15.71 3.55
CA GLY A 121 18.17 15.87 4.60
C GLY A 121 17.65 15.88 6.04
N LYS A 122 16.33 15.73 6.25
CA LYS A 122 15.70 15.63 7.57
C LYS A 122 15.14 14.23 7.81
N ASN A 123 15.09 13.80 9.07
CA ASN A 123 14.54 12.50 9.42
C ASN A 123 13.05 12.44 9.04
N ILE A 124 12.62 11.32 8.44
CA ILE A 124 11.24 11.09 8.01
C ILE A 124 10.24 11.26 9.17
N ASN A 125 10.67 11.04 10.41
CA ASN A 125 9.85 11.16 11.61
C ASN A 125 9.59 12.62 12.03
N GLU A 126 10.31 13.59 11.48
CA GLU A 126 10.08 15.02 11.73
C GLU A 126 8.88 15.57 10.94
N TYR A 127 8.47 14.89 9.88
CA TYR A 127 7.33 15.30 9.06
C TYR A 127 6.00 14.76 9.57
N THR A 128 4.92 15.53 9.35
CA THR A 128 3.56 15.03 9.60
C THR A 128 3.25 13.86 8.66
N LEU A 129 2.57 12.83 9.16
CA LEU A 129 2.19 11.66 8.36
C LEU A 129 1.35 12.04 7.14
N LYS A 130 0.44 13.00 7.34
CA LYS A 130 -0.41 13.51 6.27
C LYS A 130 0.40 14.14 5.15
N SER A 131 1.34 15.03 5.46
CA SER A 131 2.16 15.69 4.44
C SER A 131 3.11 14.73 3.74
N LEU A 132 3.68 13.76 4.47
CA LEU A 132 4.52 12.70 3.93
C LEU A 132 3.73 11.85 2.93
N ARG A 133 2.59 11.29 3.35
CA ARG A 133 1.77 10.37 2.54
C ARG A 133 1.12 11.06 1.35
N ASN A 134 0.77 12.34 1.46
CA ASN A 134 0.32 13.15 0.31
C ASN A 134 1.38 13.31 -0.78
N ASN A 135 2.66 13.12 -0.45
CA ASN A 135 3.78 13.17 -1.39
C ASN A 135 4.18 11.80 -1.93
N ILE A 136 3.52 10.71 -1.51
CA ILE A 136 3.83 9.33 -1.93
C ILE A 136 2.59 8.68 -2.51
N GLY A 137 2.57 8.44 -3.81
CA GLY A 137 1.55 7.65 -4.48
C GLY A 137 1.94 6.17 -4.50
N TYR A 138 1.13 5.32 -3.89
CA TYR A 138 1.37 3.88 -3.86
C TYR A 138 0.36 3.13 -4.73
N VAL A 139 0.84 2.54 -5.81
CA VAL A 139 0.06 1.69 -6.70
C VAL A 139 0.30 0.24 -6.33
N MET A 140 -0.68 -0.36 -5.68
CA MET A 140 -0.64 -1.77 -5.27
C MET A 140 -1.08 -2.69 -6.41
N GLN A 141 -0.74 -3.97 -6.31
CA GLN A 141 -1.14 -5.02 -7.25
C GLN A 141 -2.66 -5.13 -7.36
N ASP A 142 -3.36 -5.16 -6.22
CA ASP A 142 -4.80 -5.23 -6.16
C ASP A 142 -5.41 -3.82 -6.15
N VAL A 143 -6.34 -3.58 -7.06
CA VAL A 143 -7.02 -2.29 -7.18
C VAL A 143 -8.28 -2.29 -6.34
N VAL A 144 -8.32 -1.45 -5.32
CA VAL A 144 -9.50 -1.25 -4.48
C VAL A 144 -10.42 -0.20 -5.09
N MET A 145 -11.69 -0.56 -5.31
CA MET A 145 -12.76 0.38 -5.68
C MET A 145 -13.54 0.74 -4.41
N PHE A 146 -13.68 2.04 -4.18
CA PHE A 146 -14.42 2.58 -3.05
C PHE A 146 -15.90 2.72 -3.39
N ASP A 147 -16.76 2.77 -2.37
CA ASP A 147 -18.17 3.07 -2.56
C ASP A 147 -18.33 4.51 -3.09
N GLY A 148 -19.24 4.68 -4.06
CA GLY A 148 -19.44 5.94 -4.75
C GLY A 148 -19.33 5.83 -6.27
N ASN A 149 -19.44 6.95 -6.97
CA ASN A 149 -19.35 7.02 -8.42
C ASN A 149 -17.86 7.09 -8.91
N ILE A 150 -17.69 7.20 -10.23
CA ILE A 150 -16.34 7.27 -10.84
C ILE A 150 -15.61 8.54 -10.42
N TYR A 151 -16.29 9.71 -10.36
CA TYR A 151 -15.69 10.94 -9.88
C TYR A 151 -15.18 10.82 -8.45
N ASP A 152 -16.00 10.28 -7.53
CA ASP A 152 -15.64 10.07 -6.13
C ASP A 152 -14.43 9.15 -6.00
N ASN A 153 -14.39 8.10 -6.82
CA ASN A 153 -13.29 7.16 -6.82
C ASN A 153 -11.98 7.76 -7.35
N ILE A 154 -12.02 8.62 -8.36
CA ILE A 154 -10.83 9.29 -8.90
C ILE A 154 -10.37 10.41 -7.97
N ASN A 155 -11.30 11.23 -7.46
CA ASN A 155 -11.01 12.30 -6.51
C ASN A 155 -11.10 11.84 -5.03
N TYR A 156 -10.66 10.61 -4.75
CA TYR A 156 -10.71 10.04 -3.41
C TYR A 156 -10.01 10.91 -2.36
N ALA A 157 -8.90 11.53 -2.72
CA ALA A 157 -8.16 12.46 -1.86
C ALA A 157 -8.89 13.82 -1.65
N LYS A 158 -10.07 14.00 -2.23
CA LYS A 158 -10.89 15.22 -2.13
C LYS A 158 -10.10 16.50 -2.43
N LYS A 159 -9.28 16.45 -3.48
CA LYS A 159 -8.58 17.64 -3.99
C LYS A 159 -9.59 18.61 -4.60
N ASP A 160 -9.26 19.90 -4.53
CA ASP A 160 -10.00 20.93 -5.25
C ASP A 160 -9.66 20.86 -6.75
N ILE A 161 -10.33 19.94 -7.44
CA ILE A 161 -10.15 19.65 -8.86
C ILE A 161 -11.52 19.65 -9.55
N SER A 162 -11.61 20.28 -10.71
CA SER A 162 -12.85 20.32 -11.48
C SER A 162 -13.11 19.00 -12.21
N GLU A 163 -14.39 18.71 -12.49
CA GLU A 163 -14.79 17.55 -13.29
C GLU A 163 -14.11 17.51 -14.66
N ASN A 164 -13.96 18.67 -15.32
CA ASN A 164 -13.27 18.77 -16.61
C ASN A 164 -11.81 18.31 -16.52
N GLN A 165 -11.11 18.64 -15.43
CA GLN A 165 -9.73 18.19 -15.22
C GLN A 165 -9.65 16.68 -15.01
N ILE A 166 -10.61 16.09 -14.28
CA ILE A 166 -10.72 14.63 -14.12
C ILE A 166 -10.99 13.97 -15.48
N GLN A 167 -11.89 14.54 -16.30
CA GLN A 167 -12.15 14.02 -17.64
C GLN A 167 -10.92 14.09 -18.54
N ASP A 168 -10.11 15.16 -18.46
CA ASP A 168 -8.88 15.28 -19.23
C ASP A 168 -7.81 14.26 -18.79
N ILE A 169 -7.71 14.00 -17.49
CA ILE A 169 -6.87 12.90 -16.96
C ILE A 169 -7.34 11.55 -17.55
N CYS A 170 -8.65 11.28 -17.52
CA CYS A 170 -9.21 10.05 -18.08
C CYS A 170 -9.00 9.92 -19.59
N LYS A 171 -9.04 11.02 -20.34
CA LYS A 171 -8.70 11.02 -21.78
C LYS A 171 -7.24 10.64 -22.02
N ARG A 172 -6.30 11.21 -21.24
CA ARG A 172 -4.87 10.88 -21.31
C ARG A 172 -4.61 9.41 -20.99
N LEU A 173 -5.35 8.84 -20.05
CA LEU A 173 -5.28 7.41 -19.68
C LEU A 173 -6.12 6.50 -20.60
N LYS A 174 -6.77 7.04 -21.66
CA LYS A 174 -7.67 6.31 -22.57
C LYS A 174 -8.86 5.63 -21.88
N LEU A 175 -9.25 6.11 -20.70
CA LEU A 175 -10.35 5.59 -19.90
C LEU A 175 -11.69 6.29 -20.25
N HIS A 176 -11.64 7.55 -20.72
CA HIS A 176 -12.81 8.40 -20.96
C HIS A 176 -13.85 7.75 -21.89
N ALA A 177 -13.41 7.16 -23.02
CA ALA A 177 -14.33 6.53 -23.97
C ALA A 177 -15.10 5.35 -23.35
N LYS A 178 -14.44 4.54 -22.50
CA LYS A 178 -15.06 3.45 -21.77
C LYS A 178 -16.09 4.00 -20.78
N ILE A 179 -15.78 5.03 -20.02
CA ILE A 179 -16.69 5.65 -19.06
C ILE A 179 -17.93 6.18 -19.78
N MET A 180 -17.76 6.89 -20.88
CA MET A 180 -18.84 7.47 -21.67
C MET A 180 -19.67 6.44 -22.46
N SER A 181 -19.25 5.18 -22.51
CA SER A 181 -20.06 4.09 -23.06
C SER A 181 -21.20 3.64 -22.14
N PHE A 182 -21.16 4.03 -20.88
CA PHE A 182 -22.23 3.79 -19.92
C PHE A 182 -23.23 4.94 -19.92
N SER A 183 -24.52 4.65 -19.68
CA SER A 183 -25.59 5.66 -19.66
C SER A 183 -25.39 6.74 -18.60
N GLU A 184 -24.85 6.35 -17.44
CA GLU A 184 -24.56 7.22 -16.31
C GLU A 184 -23.22 7.97 -16.46
N GLY A 185 -22.35 7.55 -17.39
CA GLY A 185 -21.03 8.15 -17.58
C GLY A 185 -20.20 8.12 -16.28
N TYR A 186 -19.71 9.27 -15.85
CA TYR A 186 -18.91 9.39 -14.63
C TYR A 186 -19.70 9.24 -13.33
N ASP A 187 -21.03 9.34 -13.38
CA ASP A 187 -21.92 9.12 -12.22
C ASP A 187 -22.20 7.64 -11.94
N LEU A 188 -21.68 6.74 -12.79
CA LEU A 188 -21.80 5.29 -12.60
C LEU A 188 -21.24 4.89 -11.24
N ASN A 189 -22.05 4.23 -10.42
CA ASN A 189 -21.63 3.72 -9.12
C ASN A 189 -20.71 2.51 -9.27
N LEU A 190 -19.43 2.66 -8.86
CA LEU A 190 -18.41 1.63 -9.04
C LEU A 190 -18.57 0.45 -8.09
N SER A 191 -19.06 0.64 -6.86
CA SER A 191 -19.19 -0.47 -5.91
C SER A 191 -20.15 -1.56 -6.39
N LYS A 192 -21.18 -1.17 -7.16
CA LYS A 192 -22.19 -2.08 -7.73
C LYS A 192 -21.81 -2.60 -9.11
N ASN A 193 -20.92 -1.92 -9.81
CA ASN A 193 -20.63 -2.12 -11.23
C ASN A 193 -19.14 -2.37 -11.52
N GLN A 194 -18.34 -2.71 -10.50
CA GLN A 194 -16.91 -2.94 -10.69
C GLN A 194 -16.57 -4.06 -11.69
N ASP A 195 -17.46 -5.02 -11.91
CA ASP A 195 -17.29 -6.11 -12.85
C ASP A 195 -17.42 -5.68 -14.33
N LEU A 196 -17.94 -4.46 -14.58
CA LEU A 196 -17.98 -3.85 -15.90
C LEU A 196 -16.62 -3.36 -16.39
N PHE A 197 -15.63 -3.29 -15.47
CA PHE A 197 -14.27 -2.87 -15.76
C PHE A 197 -13.32 -4.06 -15.70
N SER A 198 -12.52 -4.22 -16.75
CA SER A 198 -11.39 -5.16 -16.76
C SER A 198 -10.33 -4.75 -15.71
N LEU A 199 -9.45 -5.66 -15.35
CA LEU A 199 -8.36 -5.36 -14.41
C LEU A 199 -7.50 -4.19 -14.90
N GLY A 200 -7.21 -4.11 -16.21
CA GLY A 200 -6.47 -3.00 -16.80
C GLY A 200 -7.19 -1.65 -16.68
N GLU A 201 -8.51 -1.63 -16.90
CA GLU A 201 -9.31 -0.41 -16.75
C GLU A 201 -9.42 0.01 -15.26
N LYS A 202 -9.51 -0.94 -14.32
CA LYS A 202 -9.42 -0.66 -12.89
C LYS A 202 -8.06 -0.05 -12.52
N GLN A 203 -6.97 -0.54 -13.11
CA GLN A 203 -5.65 0.07 -12.94
C GLN A 203 -5.59 1.49 -13.51
N MET A 204 -6.28 1.79 -14.63
CA MET A 204 -6.35 3.17 -15.14
C MET A 204 -7.08 4.10 -14.17
N ILE A 205 -8.12 3.64 -13.46
CA ILE A 205 -8.79 4.42 -12.41
C ILE A 205 -7.79 4.71 -11.26
N ASN A 206 -7.00 3.72 -10.86
CA ASN A 206 -5.97 3.91 -9.84
C ASN A 206 -4.89 4.92 -10.29
N PHE A 207 -4.45 4.85 -11.54
CA PHE A 207 -3.53 5.85 -12.10
C PHE A 207 -4.16 7.25 -12.19
N ALA A 208 -5.47 7.35 -12.48
CA ALA A 208 -6.16 8.62 -12.44
C ALA A 208 -6.15 9.25 -11.03
N ARG A 209 -6.32 8.45 -9.97
CA ARG A 209 -6.14 8.90 -8.57
C ARG A 209 -4.76 9.50 -8.35
N ILE A 210 -3.71 8.77 -8.75
CA ILE A 210 -2.31 9.24 -8.62
C ILE A 210 -2.09 10.54 -9.40
N MET A 211 -2.70 10.70 -10.58
CA MET A 211 -2.58 11.94 -11.35
C MET A 211 -3.31 13.12 -10.71
N VAL A 212 -4.41 12.86 -10.00
CA VAL A 212 -5.13 13.88 -9.21
C VAL A 212 -4.33 14.27 -7.97
N GLU A 213 -3.75 13.31 -7.29
CA GLU A 213 -2.93 13.53 -6.09
C GLU A 213 -1.61 14.25 -6.42
N ASP A 214 -1.04 13.99 -7.57
CA ASP A 214 0.23 14.52 -8.08
C ASP A 214 1.40 14.42 -7.07
N PRO A 215 1.70 13.22 -6.53
CA PRO A 215 2.74 13.03 -5.54
C PRO A 215 4.15 13.21 -6.13
N SER A 216 5.14 13.51 -5.27
CA SER A 216 6.55 13.63 -5.66
C SER A 216 7.23 12.27 -5.87
N VAL A 217 6.76 11.24 -5.18
CA VAL A 217 7.27 9.87 -5.21
C VAL A 217 6.16 8.92 -5.64
N ILE A 218 6.46 7.99 -6.53
CA ILE A 218 5.54 6.93 -6.94
C ILE A 218 6.17 5.58 -6.64
N ILE A 219 5.39 4.73 -5.97
CA ILE A 219 5.74 3.33 -5.71
C ILE A 219 4.81 2.47 -6.56
N LEU A 220 5.39 1.60 -7.39
CA LEU A 220 4.68 0.68 -8.27
C LEU A 220 5.00 -0.75 -7.82
N ASP A 221 4.00 -1.46 -7.27
CA ASP A 221 4.17 -2.82 -6.77
C ASP A 221 3.48 -3.81 -7.73
N GLU A 222 4.27 -4.58 -8.48
CA GLU A 222 3.86 -5.68 -9.36
C GLU A 222 2.69 -5.41 -10.34
N ILE A 223 2.52 -4.18 -10.81
CA ILE A 223 1.36 -3.72 -11.59
C ILE A 223 1.13 -4.42 -12.94
N THR A 224 2.06 -5.23 -13.44
CA THR A 224 1.95 -5.88 -14.76
C THR A 224 1.81 -7.39 -14.71
N SER A 225 1.83 -8.01 -13.51
CA SER A 225 1.89 -9.48 -13.37
C SER A 225 0.66 -10.22 -13.92
N SER A 226 -0.52 -9.59 -13.91
CA SER A 226 -1.82 -10.23 -14.21
C SER A 226 -2.53 -9.67 -15.45
N LEU A 227 -1.83 -8.88 -16.29
CA LEU A 227 -2.47 -8.17 -17.41
C LEU A 227 -2.38 -8.94 -18.73
N SER A 228 -3.45 -8.87 -19.55
CA SER A 228 -3.42 -9.30 -20.93
C SER A 228 -2.52 -8.39 -21.79
N TYR A 229 -2.05 -8.89 -22.93
CA TYR A 229 -1.11 -8.19 -23.81
C TYR A 229 -1.60 -6.77 -24.22
N GLU A 230 -2.91 -6.64 -24.55
CA GLU A 230 -3.51 -5.35 -24.94
C GLU A 230 -3.50 -4.33 -23.78
N ASN A 231 -3.78 -4.80 -22.56
CA ASN A 231 -3.75 -3.96 -21.36
C ASN A 231 -2.32 -3.60 -20.95
N GLU A 232 -1.32 -4.43 -21.29
CA GLU A 232 0.08 -4.17 -20.95
C GLU A 232 0.61 -2.89 -21.61
N GLU A 233 0.27 -2.64 -22.90
CA GLU A 233 0.70 -1.43 -23.58
C GLU A 233 0.03 -0.16 -23.02
N LEU A 234 -1.27 -0.26 -22.68
CA LEU A 234 -1.99 0.83 -22.03
C LEU A 234 -1.36 1.18 -20.68
N VAL A 235 -1.09 0.16 -19.86
CA VAL A 235 -0.44 0.33 -18.54
C VAL A 235 0.97 0.89 -18.68
N LYS A 236 1.78 0.42 -19.63
CA LYS A 236 3.12 0.98 -19.89
C LYS A 236 3.08 2.48 -20.21
N ASN A 237 2.12 2.91 -21.05
CA ASN A 237 1.99 4.31 -21.41
C ASN A 237 1.52 5.16 -20.23
N ALA A 238 0.56 4.66 -19.43
CA ALA A 238 0.10 5.30 -18.22
C ALA A 238 1.23 5.43 -17.17
N VAL A 239 2.04 4.38 -16.98
CA VAL A 239 3.21 4.40 -16.09
C VAL A 239 4.23 5.46 -16.54
N LYS A 240 4.52 5.57 -17.85
CA LYS A 240 5.41 6.63 -18.36
C LYS A 240 4.89 8.02 -18.03
N GLU A 241 3.58 8.19 -18.13
CA GLU A 241 2.91 9.47 -17.88
C GLU A 241 2.97 9.85 -16.40
N ILE A 242 2.55 8.95 -15.50
CA ILE A 242 2.52 9.24 -14.06
C ILE A 242 3.92 9.41 -13.45
N THR A 243 4.94 8.73 -13.98
CA THR A 243 6.33 8.77 -13.46
C THR A 243 7.17 9.91 -13.99
N LYS A 244 6.61 10.77 -14.85
CA LYS A 244 7.35 11.87 -15.47
C LYS A 244 7.74 12.92 -14.42
N ASN A 245 9.04 13.26 -14.35
CA ASN A 245 9.61 14.24 -13.41
C ASN A 245 9.43 13.88 -11.91
N LYS A 246 9.30 12.60 -11.58
CA LYS A 246 9.09 12.11 -10.22
C LYS A 246 10.15 11.10 -9.83
N ILE A 247 10.30 10.89 -8.52
CA ILE A 247 11.02 9.73 -8.00
C ILE A 247 10.11 8.51 -8.16
N CYS A 248 10.66 7.39 -8.65
CA CYS A 248 9.86 6.19 -8.84
C CYS A 248 10.57 4.95 -8.28
N PHE A 249 9.90 4.24 -7.39
CA PHE A 249 10.29 2.91 -6.94
C PHE A 249 9.42 1.88 -7.62
N ILE A 250 10.04 0.89 -8.27
CA ILE A 250 9.34 -0.16 -9.01
C ILE A 250 9.75 -1.51 -8.45
N ILE A 251 8.82 -2.20 -7.79
CA ILE A 251 8.98 -3.61 -7.44
C ILE A 251 8.57 -4.40 -8.68
N ALA A 252 9.54 -4.95 -9.40
CA ALA A 252 9.29 -5.56 -10.70
C ALA A 252 9.77 -7.01 -10.76
N HIS A 253 8.94 -7.83 -11.41
CA HIS A 253 9.29 -9.21 -11.80
C HIS A 253 9.55 -9.34 -13.30
N ARG A 254 9.15 -8.33 -14.12
CA ARG A 254 9.36 -8.36 -15.58
C ARG A 254 10.59 -7.58 -15.97
N LEU A 255 11.49 -8.23 -16.71
CA LEU A 255 12.74 -7.67 -17.19
C LEU A 255 12.56 -6.40 -18.03
N THR A 256 11.49 -6.32 -18.83
CA THR A 256 11.16 -5.15 -19.66
C THR A 256 10.94 -3.88 -18.85
N THR A 257 10.38 -4.02 -17.65
CA THR A 257 10.15 -2.89 -16.73
C THR A 257 11.47 -2.47 -16.07
N ILE A 258 12.28 -3.43 -15.68
CA ILE A 258 13.57 -3.22 -14.98
C ILE A 258 14.56 -2.47 -15.88
N LYS A 259 14.65 -2.84 -17.16
CA LYS A 259 15.59 -2.23 -18.14
C LYS A 259 15.38 -0.72 -18.36
N ASN A 260 14.17 -0.23 -18.11
CA ASN A 260 13.83 1.19 -18.28
C ASN A 260 14.14 2.05 -17.02
N CYS A 261 14.69 1.44 -15.98
CA CYS A 261 15.09 2.14 -14.76
C CYS A 261 16.54 2.58 -14.85
N ASN A 262 16.85 3.77 -14.34
CA ASN A 262 18.22 4.27 -14.31
C ASN A 262 19.06 3.67 -13.16
N LYS A 263 18.40 3.09 -12.16
CA LYS A 263 19.07 2.37 -11.07
C LYS A 263 18.32 1.07 -10.75
N ILE A 264 19.05 0.00 -10.56
CA ILE A 264 18.54 -1.30 -10.14
C ILE A 264 19.19 -1.63 -8.81
N ILE A 265 18.38 -2.11 -7.87
CA ILE A 265 18.80 -2.60 -6.56
C ILE A 265 18.42 -4.07 -6.49
N TYR A 266 19.42 -4.95 -6.46
CA TYR A 266 19.18 -6.38 -6.24
C TYR A 266 19.29 -6.69 -4.75
N MET A 267 18.19 -7.23 -4.20
CA MET A 267 18.08 -7.57 -2.79
C MET A 267 18.10 -9.09 -2.59
N GLU A 268 18.84 -9.52 -1.60
CA GLU A 268 18.85 -10.90 -1.13
C GLU A 268 18.98 -10.95 0.39
N ASN A 269 18.20 -11.82 1.04
CA ASN A 269 18.21 -12.01 2.49
C ASN A 269 18.18 -10.70 3.31
N GLY A 270 17.36 -9.74 2.87
CA GLY A 270 17.19 -8.47 3.57
C GLY A 270 18.30 -7.43 3.33
N SER A 271 19.28 -7.71 2.49
CA SER A 271 20.40 -6.81 2.21
C SER A 271 20.46 -6.47 0.72
N ILE A 272 21.12 -5.34 0.40
CA ILE A 272 21.43 -4.98 -0.99
C ILE A 272 22.72 -5.70 -1.36
N LEU A 273 22.63 -6.65 -2.29
CA LEU A 273 23.78 -7.39 -2.78
C LEU A 273 24.47 -6.67 -3.93
N GLU A 274 23.66 -6.09 -4.84
CA GLU A 274 24.14 -5.38 -6.01
C GLU A 274 23.29 -4.14 -6.28
N SER A 275 23.93 -3.07 -6.77
CA SER A 275 23.26 -1.86 -7.21
C SER A 275 24.02 -1.26 -8.40
N GLY A 276 23.29 -0.75 -9.39
CA GLY A 276 23.85 -0.12 -10.60
C GLY A 276 22.81 -0.04 -11.73
N SER A 277 23.26 0.38 -12.91
CA SER A 277 22.45 0.32 -14.13
C SER A 277 22.34 -1.13 -14.65
N HIS A 278 21.38 -1.36 -15.56
CA HIS A 278 21.21 -2.67 -16.19
C HIS A 278 22.51 -3.18 -16.85
N GLU A 279 23.19 -2.31 -17.60
CA GLU A 279 24.43 -2.65 -18.30
C GLU A 279 25.57 -2.96 -17.33
N GLU A 280 25.75 -2.18 -16.27
CA GLU A 280 26.77 -2.40 -15.24
C GLU A 280 26.58 -3.78 -14.57
N LEU A 281 25.31 -4.09 -14.16
CA LEU A 281 25.02 -5.32 -13.45
C LEU A 281 25.11 -6.57 -14.36
N ILE A 282 24.75 -6.44 -15.63
CA ILE A 282 24.94 -7.53 -16.62
C ILE A 282 26.42 -7.80 -16.84
N ASN A 283 27.24 -6.74 -16.93
CA ASN A 283 28.69 -6.89 -17.14
C ASN A 283 29.41 -7.48 -15.91
N LYS A 284 28.91 -7.24 -14.69
CA LYS A 284 29.43 -7.84 -13.45
C LYS A 284 29.25 -9.36 -13.39
N LYS A 285 28.26 -9.91 -14.14
CA LYS A 285 27.92 -11.34 -14.13
C LYS A 285 27.67 -11.90 -12.73
N GLY A 286 27.01 -11.09 -11.88
CA GLY A 286 26.67 -11.46 -10.51
C GLY A 286 25.24 -12.00 -10.38
N ALA A 287 24.66 -11.89 -9.18
CA ALA A 287 23.35 -12.44 -8.85
C ALA A 287 22.21 -11.82 -9.69
N TYR A 288 22.30 -10.53 -10.02
CA TYR A 288 21.34 -9.92 -10.96
C TYR A 288 21.41 -10.52 -12.36
N TYR A 289 22.62 -10.81 -12.85
CA TYR A 289 22.81 -11.46 -14.16
C TYR A 289 22.17 -12.85 -14.19
N ASP A 290 22.32 -13.61 -13.11
CA ASP A 290 21.72 -14.95 -12.97
C ASP A 290 20.20 -14.85 -12.93
N LEU A 291 19.63 -13.85 -12.22
CA LEU A 291 18.19 -13.58 -12.19
C LEU A 291 17.61 -13.28 -13.58
N VAL A 292 18.38 -12.62 -14.43
CA VAL A 292 17.93 -12.23 -15.79
C VAL A 292 17.98 -13.40 -16.78
N ARG A 293 18.82 -14.41 -16.53
CA ARG A 293 19.01 -15.58 -17.41
C ARG A 293 18.17 -16.79 -17.03
N GLY A 294 17.82 -16.94 -15.75
CA GLY A 294 17.03 -18.06 -15.21
C GLY A 294 15.57 -17.81 -15.30
#